data_2744875b133cf65bf8f3578a675fe9b8
#
_entry.id   2744875b133cf65bf8f3578a675fe9b8
#
_cell.length_a   1.000
_cell.length_b   1.000
_cell.length_c   1.000
_cell.angle_alpha   90.00
_cell.angle_beta   90.00
_cell.angle_gamma   90.00
#
_symmetry.space_group_name_H-M   'P 1'
#
loop_
_entity.id
_entity.type
_entity.pdbx_description
1 polymer ?
#
loop_
_entity_poly.entity_id
_entity_poly.type
_entity_poly.pdbx_seq_one_letter_code
_entity_poly.pdbx_strand_id
1 'polypeptide(L)'
;LRSQAQAEYSPQSIGHFGLNLRRYAHFTSPIRRYADLIVHRALIRAHALGDDGLSEKYMPQLAEISAEISATERRAMAAERETIDRLIAFHLHEKIGDIFEGRIAGVTRSGLFVKLHDTGADGFVPASTIGADYYRFEEQLHALVGTRTGETFRLGDSVSVRLVEAAPVAGALRFEILRGSSSLLKAGGKRMTSKGLRKAKKGPRVNDVARAARAFDRKASSHKTKRKPR
;
A
#
# COMPACT_ATOMS: atom_id res chain seq x y z
N LEU A 1 -4.29 -3.76 -12.89
CA LEU A 1 -2.93 -3.89 -12.32
C LEU A 1 -2.83 -4.93 -11.20
N ARG A 2 -3.94 -5.24 -10.48
CA ARG A 2 -3.95 -6.27 -9.40
C ARG A 2 -3.79 -7.71 -9.91
N SER A 3 -3.94 -7.95 -11.22
CA SER A 3 -3.80 -9.28 -11.84
C SER A 3 -2.38 -9.59 -12.33
N GLN A 4 -1.44 -8.66 -12.19
CA GLN A 4 -0.06 -8.92 -12.58
C GLN A 4 0.64 -9.78 -11.53
N ALA A 5 1.37 -10.80 -11.98
CA ALA A 5 2.25 -11.58 -11.13
C ALA A 5 3.37 -10.68 -10.56
N GLN A 6 3.77 -10.95 -9.33
CA GLN A 6 4.93 -10.27 -8.76
C GLN A 6 6.19 -10.67 -9.54
N ALA A 7 7.12 -9.72 -9.67
CA ALA A 7 8.43 -10.00 -10.24
C ALA A 7 9.19 -11.00 -9.36
N GLU A 8 9.96 -11.86 -9.99
CA GLU A 8 10.82 -12.83 -9.32
C GLU A 8 12.21 -12.82 -9.94
N TYR A 9 13.21 -13.12 -9.12
CA TYR A 9 14.57 -13.33 -9.61
C TYR A 9 14.69 -14.71 -10.24
N SER A 10 15.39 -14.78 -11.37
CA SER A 10 15.66 -16.02 -12.07
C SER A 10 17.02 -15.95 -12.74
N PRO A 11 17.80 -17.05 -12.77
CA PRO A 11 19.03 -17.10 -13.55
C PRO A 11 18.78 -17.04 -15.06
N GLN A 12 17.54 -17.33 -15.50
CA GLN A 12 17.12 -17.22 -16.89
C GLN A 12 16.44 -15.90 -17.14
N SER A 13 17.01 -15.08 -18.02
CA SER A 13 16.40 -13.80 -18.37
C SER A 13 15.26 -13.99 -19.36
N ILE A 14 14.03 -13.66 -18.94
CA ILE A 14 12.84 -13.59 -19.79
C ILE A 14 12.57 -12.15 -20.26
N GLY A 15 13.45 -11.20 -19.89
CA GLY A 15 13.29 -9.78 -20.14
C GLY A 15 12.43 -9.07 -19.10
N HIS A 16 12.09 -7.83 -19.37
CA HIS A 16 11.24 -7.00 -18.51
C HIS A 16 10.08 -6.43 -19.34
N PHE A 17 8.88 -7.00 -19.17
CA PHE A 17 7.71 -6.61 -19.96
C PHE A 17 7.37 -5.12 -19.81
N GLY A 18 7.32 -4.61 -18.57
CA GLY A 18 6.94 -3.22 -18.31
C GLY A 18 7.92 -2.17 -18.85
N LEU A 19 9.20 -2.54 -19.07
CA LEU A 19 10.22 -1.69 -19.69
C LEU A 19 10.44 -2.02 -21.18
N ASN A 20 9.74 -3.03 -21.71
CA ASN A 20 9.94 -3.53 -23.07
C ASN A 20 11.39 -3.90 -23.40
N LEU A 21 12.10 -4.49 -22.45
CA LEU A 21 13.49 -4.93 -22.59
C LEU A 21 13.57 -6.43 -22.76
N ARG A 22 14.29 -6.89 -23.77
CA ARG A 22 14.52 -8.35 -24.00
C ARG A 22 15.49 -8.97 -23.01
N ARG A 23 16.42 -8.17 -22.48
CA ARG A 23 17.40 -8.59 -21.46
C ARG A 23 17.41 -7.54 -20.38
N TYR A 24 17.31 -7.97 -19.14
CA TYR A 24 17.29 -7.08 -18.00
C TYR A 24 17.91 -7.77 -16.78
N ALA A 25 18.68 -7.03 -16.03
CA ALA A 25 19.19 -7.47 -14.73
C ALA A 25 19.28 -6.27 -13.79
N HIS A 26 19.08 -6.52 -12.51
CA HIS A 26 19.40 -5.54 -11.49
C HIS A 26 20.92 -5.40 -11.38
N PHE A 27 21.42 -4.16 -11.29
CA PHE A 27 22.86 -3.89 -11.31
C PHE A 27 23.31 -2.80 -10.35
N THR A 28 22.47 -1.77 -10.12
CA THR A 28 22.90 -0.49 -9.57
C THR A 28 22.92 -0.40 -8.05
N SER A 29 22.51 -1.44 -7.31
CA SER A 29 22.39 -1.40 -5.85
C SER A 29 22.95 -2.65 -5.15
N PRO A 30 24.24 -3.04 -5.35
CA PRO A 30 24.78 -4.27 -4.81
C PRO A 30 24.93 -4.27 -3.27
N ILE A 31 24.88 -3.10 -2.63
CA ILE A 31 24.94 -2.98 -1.15
C ILE A 31 23.68 -3.55 -0.48
N ARG A 32 22.51 -3.40 -1.11
CA ARG A 32 21.21 -3.77 -0.53
C ARG A 32 20.47 -4.85 -1.30
N ARG A 33 20.91 -5.20 -2.50
CA ARG A 33 20.31 -6.27 -3.31
C ARG A 33 21.36 -7.31 -3.67
N TYR A 34 21.21 -8.50 -3.14
CA TYR A 34 22.16 -9.60 -3.38
C TYR A 34 22.19 -10.02 -4.85
N ALA A 35 21.07 -9.90 -5.57
CA ALA A 35 21.01 -10.16 -7.01
C ALA A 35 22.00 -9.28 -7.79
N ASP A 36 22.09 -7.99 -7.47
CA ASP A 36 23.05 -7.07 -8.10
C ASP A 36 24.49 -7.50 -7.84
N LEU A 37 24.79 -7.92 -6.60
CA LEU A 37 26.12 -8.43 -6.24
C LEU A 37 26.50 -9.68 -7.05
N ILE A 38 25.54 -10.60 -7.26
CA ILE A 38 25.76 -11.78 -8.11
C ILE A 38 26.07 -11.36 -9.54
N VAL A 39 25.34 -10.39 -10.10
CA VAL A 39 25.59 -9.85 -11.46
C VAL A 39 26.98 -9.23 -11.54
N HIS A 40 27.40 -8.42 -10.55
CA HIS A 40 28.76 -7.86 -10.49
C HIS A 40 29.82 -8.95 -10.50
N ARG A 41 29.68 -9.97 -9.65
CA ARG A 41 30.63 -11.09 -9.57
C ARG A 41 30.65 -11.94 -10.86
N ALA A 42 29.48 -12.08 -11.51
CA ALA A 42 29.41 -12.76 -12.81
C ALA A 42 30.16 -11.98 -13.90
N LEU A 43 30.07 -10.65 -13.91
CA LEU A 43 30.82 -9.79 -14.84
C LEU A 43 32.34 -9.83 -14.58
N ILE A 44 32.76 -9.78 -13.31
CA ILE A 44 34.19 -9.91 -12.94
C ILE A 44 34.74 -11.20 -13.49
N ARG A 45 34.01 -12.31 -13.32
CA ARG A 45 34.43 -13.61 -13.90
C ARG A 45 34.44 -13.58 -15.42
N ALA A 46 33.36 -13.11 -16.05
CA ALA A 46 33.21 -13.15 -17.52
C ALA A 46 34.29 -12.32 -18.26
N HIS A 47 34.75 -11.27 -17.62
CA HIS A 47 35.75 -10.36 -18.19
C HIS A 47 37.15 -10.46 -17.55
N ALA A 48 37.38 -11.44 -16.67
CA ALA A 48 38.64 -11.65 -15.95
C ALA A 48 39.16 -10.35 -15.26
N LEU A 49 38.25 -9.61 -14.59
CA LEU A 49 38.58 -8.32 -13.98
C LEU A 49 39.18 -8.43 -12.57
N GLY A 50 39.25 -9.65 -11.99
CA GLY A 50 39.79 -9.90 -10.65
C GLY A 50 39.52 -11.35 -10.20
N ASP A 51 39.93 -11.64 -8.98
CA ASP A 51 39.85 -12.99 -8.40
C ASP A 51 38.54 -13.25 -7.62
N ASP A 52 37.74 -12.20 -7.38
CA ASP A 52 36.51 -12.24 -6.62
C ASP A 52 35.26 -12.48 -7.48
N GLY A 53 35.45 -12.99 -8.71
CA GLY A 53 34.39 -13.40 -9.61
C GLY A 53 33.51 -14.52 -9.08
N LEU A 54 32.32 -14.70 -9.69
CA LEU A 54 31.38 -15.77 -9.32
C LEU A 54 32.01 -17.16 -9.53
N SER A 55 32.18 -17.92 -8.45
CA SER A 55 32.77 -19.27 -8.53
C SER A 55 31.85 -20.26 -9.25
N GLU A 56 32.43 -21.21 -9.99
CA GLU A 56 31.70 -22.27 -10.73
C GLU A 56 30.72 -23.07 -9.87
N LYS A 57 31.12 -23.35 -8.63
CA LYS A 57 30.28 -24.09 -7.69
C LYS A 57 28.95 -23.40 -7.33
N TYR A 58 28.85 -22.09 -7.55
CA TYR A 58 27.58 -21.35 -7.35
C TYR A 58 26.64 -21.39 -8.58
N MET A 59 27.14 -21.75 -9.75
CA MET A 59 26.34 -21.77 -10.97
C MET A 59 25.12 -22.70 -10.87
N PRO A 60 25.22 -23.95 -10.39
CA PRO A 60 24.07 -24.84 -10.23
C PRO A 60 23.10 -24.36 -9.13
N GLN A 61 23.55 -23.54 -8.18
CA GLN A 61 22.76 -23.03 -7.05
C GLN A 61 22.02 -21.73 -7.37
N LEU A 62 22.25 -21.11 -8.53
CA LEU A 62 21.66 -19.81 -8.86
C LEU A 62 20.12 -19.83 -8.88
N ALA A 63 19.50 -20.93 -9.23
CA ALA A 63 18.05 -21.07 -9.20
C ALA A 63 17.51 -21.04 -7.77
N GLU A 64 18.14 -21.77 -6.85
CA GLU A 64 17.79 -21.78 -5.43
C GLU A 64 18.03 -20.42 -4.79
N ILE A 65 19.19 -19.82 -5.03
CA ILE A 65 19.52 -18.46 -4.55
C ILE A 65 18.49 -17.44 -5.05
N SER A 66 18.11 -17.51 -6.31
CA SER A 66 17.10 -16.60 -6.89
C SER A 66 15.74 -16.75 -6.22
N ALA A 67 15.32 -17.98 -5.94
CA ALA A 67 14.08 -18.26 -5.22
C ALA A 67 14.11 -17.71 -3.78
N GLU A 68 15.24 -17.88 -3.08
CA GLU A 68 15.43 -17.36 -1.72
C GLU A 68 15.43 -15.82 -1.69
N ILE A 69 16.12 -15.16 -2.62
CA ILE A 69 16.09 -13.69 -2.76
C ILE A 69 14.66 -13.21 -2.99
N SER A 70 13.92 -13.84 -3.90
CA SER A 70 12.54 -13.49 -4.20
C SER A 70 11.62 -13.66 -2.99
N ALA A 71 11.80 -14.72 -2.21
CA ALA A 71 11.05 -14.96 -0.97
C ALA A 71 11.37 -13.92 0.10
N THR A 72 12.65 -13.56 0.24
CA THR A 72 13.14 -12.57 1.20
C THR A 72 12.62 -11.17 0.87
N GLU A 73 12.61 -10.80 -0.41
CA GLU A 73 12.07 -9.52 -0.88
C GLU A 73 10.56 -9.42 -0.60
N ARG A 74 9.79 -10.46 -0.92
CA ARG A 74 8.35 -10.51 -0.61
C ARG A 74 8.08 -10.36 0.90
N ARG A 75 8.89 -11.01 1.74
CA ARG A 75 8.78 -10.88 3.20
C ARG A 75 9.10 -9.47 3.68
N ALA A 76 10.12 -8.82 3.13
CA ALA A 76 10.48 -7.44 3.46
C ALA A 76 9.35 -6.46 3.05
N MET A 77 8.79 -6.62 1.86
CA MET A 77 7.65 -5.81 1.40
C MET A 77 6.40 -6.00 2.26
N ALA A 78 6.13 -7.23 2.70
CA ALA A 78 5.01 -7.50 3.62
C ALA A 78 5.22 -6.81 4.96
N ALA A 79 6.42 -6.91 5.55
CA ALA A 79 6.77 -6.27 6.82
C ALA A 79 6.67 -4.74 6.74
N GLU A 80 7.12 -4.13 5.64
CA GLU A 80 7.00 -2.69 5.39
C GLU A 80 5.52 -2.27 5.36
N ARG A 81 4.71 -2.97 4.57
CA ARG A 81 3.28 -2.67 4.43
C ARG A 81 2.53 -2.83 5.76
N GLU A 82 2.73 -3.95 6.46
CA GLU A 82 2.11 -4.17 7.77
C GLU A 82 2.50 -3.11 8.79
N THR A 83 3.75 -2.65 8.76
CA THR A 83 4.22 -1.59 9.66
C THR A 83 3.52 -0.26 9.37
N ILE A 84 3.38 0.09 8.09
CA ILE A 84 2.66 1.29 7.66
C ILE A 84 1.18 1.19 8.06
N ASP A 85 0.52 0.06 7.83
CA ASP A 85 -0.88 -0.15 8.17
C ASP A 85 -1.11 -0.02 9.69
N ARG A 86 -0.21 -0.57 10.52
CA ARG A 86 -0.26 -0.41 11.98
C ARG A 86 -0.08 1.03 12.43
N LEU A 87 0.88 1.76 11.84
CA LEU A 87 1.10 3.18 12.15
C LEU A 87 -0.10 4.05 11.76
N ILE A 88 -0.72 3.77 10.61
CA ILE A 88 -1.93 4.45 10.16
C ILE A 88 -3.08 4.16 11.12
N ALA A 89 -3.30 2.90 11.49
CA ALA A 89 -4.35 2.50 12.43
C ALA A 89 -4.14 3.15 13.80
N PHE A 90 -2.89 3.25 14.27
CA PHE A 90 -2.55 3.95 15.50
C PHE A 90 -2.88 5.45 15.42
N HIS A 91 -2.51 6.12 14.32
CA HIS A 91 -2.81 7.53 14.12
C HIS A 91 -4.33 7.80 14.04
N LEU A 92 -5.08 6.90 13.41
CA LEU A 92 -6.52 7.04 13.24
C LEU A 92 -7.33 6.57 14.45
N HIS A 93 -6.71 5.90 15.41
CA HIS A 93 -7.41 5.41 16.61
C HIS A 93 -8.08 6.55 17.41
N GLU A 94 -7.43 7.72 17.49
CA GLU A 94 -8.00 8.90 18.16
C GLU A 94 -9.13 9.57 17.35
N LYS A 95 -9.36 9.12 16.11
CA LYS A 95 -10.34 9.67 15.18
C LYS A 95 -11.53 8.74 14.95
N ILE A 96 -11.74 7.78 15.83
CA ILE A 96 -12.91 6.90 15.78
C ILE A 96 -14.17 7.76 15.93
N GLY A 97 -15.14 7.60 15.01
CA GLY A 97 -16.34 8.40 14.91
C GLY A 97 -16.27 9.53 13.87
N ASP A 98 -15.07 9.92 13.44
CA ASP A 98 -14.90 10.94 12.40
C ASP A 98 -15.34 10.44 11.02
N ILE A 99 -15.68 11.38 10.17
CA ILE A 99 -16.15 11.14 8.80
C ILE A 99 -15.02 11.49 7.84
N PHE A 100 -14.79 10.59 6.88
CA PHE A 100 -13.77 10.72 5.86
C PHE A 100 -14.34 10.52 4.46
N GLU A 101 -13.78 11.24 3.51
CA GLU A 101 -14.04 11.01 2.09
C GLU A 101 -13.05 9.98 1.55
N GLY A 102 -13.54 9.03 0.76
CA GLY A 102 -12.73 7.98 0.18
C GLY A 102 -13.27 7.48 -1.14
N ARG A 103 -12.56 6.50 -1.69
CA ARG A 103 -12.94 5.82 -2.93
C ARG A 103 -12.93 4.31 -2.71
N ILE A 104 -13.88 3.63 -3.30
CA ILE A 104 -13.93 2.17 -3.32
C ILE A 104 -12.73 1.65 -4.11
N ALA A 105 -11.78 1.02 -3.42
CA ALA A 105 -10.54 0.46 -3.96
C ALA A 105 -10.63 -1.04 -4.25
N GLY A 106 -11.66 -1.71 -3.70
CA GLY A 106 -11.91 -3.12 -3.92
C GLY A 106 -13.34 -3.48 -3.56
N VAL A 107 -13.88 -4.46 -4.30
CA VAL A 107 -15.23 -5.00 -4.07
C VAL A 107 -15.12 -6.51 -3.94
N THR A 108 -15.69 -7.06 -2.88
CA THR A 108 -15.74 -8.50 -2.61
C THR A 108 -17.13 -8.91 -2.18
N ARG A 109 -17.38 -10.21 -2.10
CA ARG A 109 -18.65 -10.75 -1.55
C ARG A 109 -18.86 -10.36 -0.09
N SER A 110 -17.77 -10.20 0.68
CA SER A 110 -17.82 -9.88 2.12
C SER A 110 -18.00 -8.38 2.39
N GLY A 111 -17.74 -7.50 1.41
CA GLY A 111 -17.82 -6.05 1.59
C GLY A 111 -16.93 -5.27 0.64
N LEU A 112 -16.70 -4.01 1.01
CA LEU A 112 -15.96 -3.04 0.23
C LEU A 112 -14.64 -2.67 0.93
N PHE A 113 -13.59 -2.52 0.14
CA PHE A 113 -12.36 -1.86 0.58
C PHE A 113 -12.43 -0.40 0.16
N VAL A 114 -12.26 0.50 1.10
CA VAL A 114 -12.31 1.94 0.86
C VAL A 114 -10.95 2.54 1.18
N LYS A 115 -10.43 3.32 0.24
CA LYS A 115 -9.19 4.08 0.40
C LYS A 115 -9.52 5.53 0.70
N LEU A 116 -9.05 6.05 1.82
CA LEU A 116 -9.25 7.44 2.23
C LEU A 116 -8.43 8.39 1.36
N HIS A 117 -8.98 9.57 1.03
CA HIS A 117 -8.30 10.55 0.20
C HIS A 117 -7.16 11.26 0.94
N ASP A 118 -7.36 11.60 2.22
CA ASP A 118 -6.43 12.43 2.97
C ASP A 118 -5.18 11.68 3.42
N THR A 119 -5.38 10.45 3.91
CA THR A 119 -4.29 9.64 4.50
C THR A 119 -3.81 8.54 3.58
N GLY A 120 -4.60 8.17 2.56
CA GLY A 120 -4.35 7.00 1.74
C GLY A 120 -4.57 5.67 2.47
N ALA A 121 -5.14 5.71 3.68
CA ALA A 121 -5.44 4.54 4.48
C ALA A 121 -6.48 3.65 3.78
N ASP A 122 -6.24 2.34 3.82
CA ASP A 122 -7.20 1.35 3.34
C ASP A 122 -7.98 0.77 4.53
N GLY A 123 -9.31 0.68 4.42
CA GLY A 123 -10.16 0.07 5.43
C GLY A 123 -11.33 -0.70 4.83
N PHE A 124 -11.99 -1.50 5.65
CA PHE A 124 -13.03 -2.42 5.23
C PHE A 124 -14.41 -2.00 5.70
N VAL A 125 -15.39 -2.07 4.79
CA VAL A 125 -16.82 -1.92 5.07
C VAL A 125 -17.48 -3.26 4.87
N PRO A 126 -17.96 -3.94 5.92
CA PRO A 126 -18.69 -5.21 5.79
C PRO A 126 -19.97 -5.04 4.97
N ALA A 127 -20.30 -5.99 4.10
CA ALA A 127 -21.52 -5.95 3.29
C ALA A 127 -22.81 -5.82 4.13
N SER A 128 -22.81 -6.40 5.32
CA SER A 128 -23.91 -6.35 6.28
C SER A 128 -24.17 -4.96 6.87
N THR A 129 -23.19 -4.03 6.79
CA THR A 129 -23.30 -2.67 7.35
C THR A 129 -23.54 -1.59 6.29
N ILE A 130 -23.53 -1.95 5.00
CA ILE A 130 -23.74 -0.99 3.91
C ILE A 130 -25.14 -0.37 3.98
N GLY A 131 -26.15 -1.17 4.32
CA GLY A 131 -27.52 -0.69 4.42
C GLY A 131 -28.52 -1.77 4.82
N ALA A 132 -29.82 -1.41 4.77
CA ALA A 132 -30.94 -2.31 5.12
C ALA A 132 -31.34 -3.25 3.96
N ASP A 133 -30.49 -3.42 2.96
CA ASP A 133 -30.70 -4.30 1.82
C ASP A 133 -29.70 -5.46 1.84
N TYR A 134 -30.01 -6.51 1.11
CA TYR A 134 -29.08 -7.61 0.83
C TYR A 134 -28.27 -7.29 -0.43
N TYR A 135 -26.95 -7.20 -0.30
CA TYR A 135 -26.07 -6.85 -1.41
C TYR A 135 -25.46 -8.10 -2.01
N ARG A 136 -25.68 -8.28 -3.33
CA ARG A 136 -25.10 -9.36 -4.12
C ARG A 136 -23.87 -8.87 -4.89
N PHE A 137 -22.80 -9.66 -4.86
CA PHE A 137 -21.61 -9.38 -5.64
C PHE A 137 -21.81 -9.76 -7.11
N GLU A 138 -21.68 -8.78 -7.99
CA GLU A 138 -21.71 -8.95 -9.45
C GLU A 138 -20.29 -8.85 -10.00
N GLU A 139 -19.72 -10.01 -10.34
CA GLU A 139 -18.32 -10.11 -10.75
C GLU A 139 -18.02 -9.32 -12.03
N GLN A 140 -18.90 -9.38 -13.02
CA GLN A 140 -18.74 -8.67 -14.29
C GLN A 140 -18.72 -7.15 -14.13
N LEU A 141 -19.42 -6.63 -13.13
CA LEU A 141 -19.50 -5.20 -12.84
C LEU A 141 -18.50 -4.74 -11.78
N HIS A 142 -17.77 -5.67 -11.16
CA HIS A 142 -16.96 -5.41 -9.96
C HIS A 142 -17.71 -4.56 -8.93
N ALA A 143 -18.94 -4.97 -8.61
CA ALA A 143 -19.89 -4.19 -7.82
C ALA A 143 -20.64 -5.03 -6.80
N LEU A 144 -21.07 -4.39 -5.70
CA LEU A 144 -22.14 -4.87 -4.83
C LEU A 144 -23.46 -4.21 -5.26
N VAL A 145 -24.49 -5.00 -5.52
CA VAL A 145 -25.80 -4.55 -5.98
C VAL A 145 -26.85 -4.97 -4.97
N GLY A 146 -27.60 -4.00 -4.45
CA GLY A 146 -28.74 -4.22 -3.57
C GLY A 146 -29.87 -4.93 -4.30
N THR A 147 -30.35 -6.04 -3.75
CA THR A 147 -31.34 -6.91 -4.40
C THR A 147 -32.74 -6.27 -4.46
N ARG A 148 -33.08 -5.41 -3.51
CA ARG A 148 -34.38 -4.75 -3.42
C ARG A 148 -34.34 -3.31 -3.95
N THR A 149 -33.28 -2.56 -3.59
CA THR A 149 -33.17 -1.15 -3.94
C THR A 149 -32.47 -0.91 -5.28
N GLY A 150 -31.69 -1.87 -5.77
CA GLY A 150 -30.83 -1.69 -6.95
C GLY A 150 -29.64 -0.75 -6.70
N GLU A 151 -29.44 -0.29 -5.45
CA GLU A 151 -28.30 0.54 -5.09
C GLU A 151 -27.00 -0.20 -5.40
N THR A 152 -26.06 0.48 -6.05
CA THR A 152 -24.86 -0.16 -6.58
C THR A 152 -23.61 0.55 -6.11
N PHE A 153 -22.66 -0.21 -5.55
CA PHE A 153 -21.34 0.25 -5.15
C PHE A 153 -20.28 -0.39 -6.04
N ARG A 154 -19.63 0.42 -6.87
CA ARG A 154 -18.65 -0.04 -7.87
C ARG A 154 -17.22 0.33 -7.49
N LEU A 155 -16.30 -0.43 -8.02
CA LEU A 155 -14.87 -0.07 -7.96
C LEU A 155 -14.67 1.35 -8.53
N GLY A 156 -14.03 2.22 -7.75
CA GLY A 156 -13.75 3.60 -8.15
C GLY A 156 -14.79 4.64 -7.72
N ASP A 157 -15.97 4.23 -7.21
CA ASP A 157 -16.97 5.17 -6.71
C ASP A 157 -16.45 5.92 -5.47
N SER A 158 -16.77 7.22 -5.39
CA SER A 158 -16.49 8.04 -4.20
C SER A 158 -17.57 7.81 -3.14
N VAL A 159 -17.13 7.68 -1.90
CA VAL A 159 -18.00 7.41 -0.74
C VAL A 159 -17.55 8.20 0.47
N SER A 160 -18.51 8.65 1.29
CA SER A 160 -18.23 9.17 2.62
C SER A 160 -18.38 8.03 3.63
N VAL A 161 -17.39 7.85 4.46
CA VAL A 161 -17.35 6.78 5.45
C VAL A 161 -17.06 7.32 6.85
N ARG A 162 -17.64 6.67 7.86
CA ARG A 162 -17.32 6.90 9.27
C ARG A 162 -16.34 5.82 9.73
N LEU A 163 -15.30 6.23 10.43
CA LEU A 163 -14.38 5.28 11.09
C LEU A 163 -15.07 4.71 12.34
N VAL A 164 -15.34 3.41 12.34
CA VAL A 164 -15.99 2.70 13.44
C VAL A 164 -14.98 2.05 14.36
N GLU A 165 -13.91 1.52 13.79
CA GLU A 165 -12.89 0.80 14.54
C GLU A 165 -11.51 0.99 13.89
N ALA A 166 -10.52 1.19 14.75
CA ALA A 166 -9.12 1.15 14.38
C ALA A 166 -8.40 0.18 15.31
N ALA A 167 -7.76 -0.84 14.76
CA ALA A 167 -7.03 -1.88 15.48
C ALA A 167 -5.52 -1.77 15.18
N PRO A 168 -4.74 -1.01 15.98
CA PRO A 168 -3.33 -0.74 15.70
C PRO A 168 -2.46 -2.00 15.62
N VAL A 169 -2.73 -3.00 16.47
CA VAL A 169 -1.97 -4.26 16.48
C VAL A 169 -2.14 -5.06 15.19
N ALA A 170 -3.37 -5.06 14.65
CA ALA A 170 -3.70 -5.75 13.40
C ALA A 170 -3.44 -4.89 12.14
N GLY A 171 -3.25 -3.57 12.30
CA GLY A 171 -3.19 -2.63 11.19
C GLY A 171 -4.51 -2.50 10.42
N ALA A 172 -5.64 -2.81 11.07
CA ALA A 172 -6.94 -2.88 10.41
C ALA A 172 -7.83 -1.68 10.77
N LEU A 173 -8.56 -1.19 9.76
CA LEU A 173 -9.56 -0.13 9.89
C LEU A 173 -10.91 -0.67 9.42
N ARG A 174 -11.97 -0.39 10.19
CA ARG A 174 -13.34 -0.71 9.83
C ARG A 174 -14.15 0.57 9.66
N PHE A 175 -14.83 0.66 8.54
CA PHE A 175 -15.67 1.79 8.19
C PHE A 175 -17.13 1.39 8.08
N GLU A 176 -17.99 2.41 8.16
CA GLU A 176 -19.40 2.37 7.85
C GLU A 176 -19.70 3.44 6.78
N ILE A 177 -20.47 3.08 5.74
CA ILE A 177 -20.86 4.02 4.68
C ILE A 177 -21.95 4.95 5.21
N LEU A 178 -21.78 6.24 5.00
CA LEU A 178 -22.81 7.24 5.27
C LEU A 178 -23.73 7.35 4.04
N ARG A 179 -25.04 7.11 4.26
CA ARG A 179 -26.05 7.25 3.21
C ARG A 179 -26.19 8.70 2.80
N GLY A 180 -26.16 8.95 1.49
CA GLY A 180 -26.40 10.29 0.91
C GLY A 180 -25.32 10.80 -0.03
N SER A 181 -24.11 10.19 -0.06
CA SER A 181 -23.03 10.70 -0.91
C SER A 181 -23.01 10.13 -2.33
N SER A 182 -23.55 8.92 -2.56
CA SER A 182 -23.48 8.30 -3.90
C SER A 182 -24.55 8.77 -4.89
N SER A 183 -25.67 9.34 -4.41
CA SER A 183 -26.77 9.78 -5.29
C SER A 183 -26.70 11.26 -5.73
N LEU A 184 -25.95 12.09 -5.01
CA LEU A 184 -25.87 13.53 -5.32
C LEU A 184 -24.89 13.87 -6.45
N LEU A 185 -23.98 12.99 -6.81
CA LEU A 185 -23.00 13.22 -7.88
C LEU A 185 -23.51 12.82 -9.28
N LYS A 186 -24.64 12.12 -9.39
CA LYS A 186 -25.25 11.75 -10.68
C LYS A 186 -26.35 12.68 -11.18
N ALA A 187 -26.81 13.64 -10.38
CA ALA A 187 -27.83 14.60 -10.77
C ALA A 187 -27.29 16.03 -10.68
N GLY A 188 -26.75 16.55 -11.75
CA GLY A 188 -26.64 17.99 -11.91
C GLY A 188 -25.26 18.53 -12.18
N GLY A 189 -24.89 18.55 -13.45
CA GLY A 189 -24.02 19.59 -14.00
C GLY A 189 -24.65 20.96 -13.82
N LYS A 190 -24.64 21.54 -12.61
CA LYS A 190 -24.80 22.97 -12.36
C LYS A 190 -23.77 23.41 -11.33
N ARG A 191 -22.82 24.16 -11.84
CA ARG A 191 -21.77 24.88 -11.14
C ARG A 191 -22.42 25.76 -10.06
N MET A 192 -22.30 25.36 -8.79
CA MET A 192 -22.64 26.26 -7.67
C MET A 192 -21.39 27.07 -7.32
N THR A 193 -21.52 28.36 -7.40
CA THR A 193 -20.53 29.39 -7.10
C THR A 193 -20.13 29.36 -5.63
N SER A 194 -18.85 29.53 -5.41
CA SER A 194 -18.15 29.60 -4.13
C SER A 194 -18.59 30.79 -3.28
N LYS A 195 -19.63 30.63 -2.47
CA LYS A 195 -19.90 31.51 -1.30
C LYS A 195 -20.56 30.68 -0.22
N GLY A 196 -19.76 30.18 0.74
CA GLY A 196 -20.32 29.57 1.95
C GLY A 196 -19.48 28.54 2.71
N LEU A 197 -18.19 28.39 2.46
CA LEU A 197 -17.34 27.54 3.32
C LEU A 197 -16.16 28.34 3.86
N ARG A 198 -16.42 29.22 4.83
CA ARG A 198 -15.34 29.75 5.69
C ARG A 198 -15.48 29.14 7.07
N LYS A 199 -14.42 28.44 7.50
CA LYS A 199 -14.08 27.86 8.80
C LYS A 199 -14.26 26.34 8.92
N ALA A 200 -13.38 25.60 8.25
CA ALA A 200 -12.85 24.36 8.79
C ALA A 200 -11.33 24.54 8.92
N LYS A 201 -10.78 24.33 10.13
CA LYS A 201 -9.35 24.45 10.43
C LYS A 201 -8.56 23.49 9.55
N LYS A 202 -7.55 24.01 8.85
CA LYS A 202 -6.58 23.21 8.07
C LYS A 202 -5.89 22.22 8.99
N GLY A 203 -6.07 20.93 8.74
CA GLY A 203 -5.24 19.86 9.33
C GLY A 203 -3.80 19.92 8.81
N PRO A 204 -2.84 19.32 9.51
CA PRO A 204 -1.43 19.39 9.17
C PRO A 204 -1.16 18.74 7.80
N ARG A 205 -0.30 19.39 7.00
CA ARG A 205 0.13 18.91 5.68
C ARG A 205 1.09 17.73 5.84
N VAL A 206 1.17 16.85 4.82
CA VAL A 206 2.05 15.67 4.76
C VAL A 206 3.50 15.98 5.15
N ASN A 207 3.99 17.20 4.93
CA ASN A 207 5.30 17.65 5.37
C ASN A 207 5.47 17.77 6.91
N ASP A 208 4.38 17.83 7.66
CA ASP A 208 4.43 17.95 9.12
C ASP A 208 4.66 16.61 9.80
N VAL A 209 4.20 15.51 9.16
CA VAL A 209 4.42 14.13 9.62
C VAL A 209 5.90 13.75 9.47
N ALA A 210 6.52 14.12 8.33
CA ALA A 210 7.95 13.90 8.10
C ALA A 210 8.83 14.74 9.07
N ARG A 211 8.33 15.90 9.50
CA ARG A 211 9.03 16.76 10.46
C ARG A 211 8.93 16.23 11.89
N ALA A 212 7.79 15.63 12.26
CA ALA A 212 7.58 14.97 13.55
C ALA A 212 8.45 13.70 13.68
N ALA A 213 8.58 12.89 12.63
CA ALA A 213 9.45 11.72 12.61
C ALA A 213 10.93 12.11 12.83
N ARG A 214 11.42 13.16 12.16
CA ARG A 214 12.79 13.69 12.34
C ARG A 214 13.04 14.31 13.72
N ALA A 215 12.02 14.81 14.40
CA ALA A 215 12.12 15.32 15.76
C ALA A 215 12.24 14.20 16.80
N PHE A 216 11.61 13.04 16.53
CA PHE A 216 11.70 11.86 17.39
C PHE A 216 13.10 11.22 17.33
N ASP A 217 13.70 11.15 16.15
CA ASP A 217 15.09 10.66 15.97
C ASP A 217 16.14 11.53 16.67
N ARG A 218 15.96 12.84 16.66
CA ARG A 218 16.87 13.77 17.39
C ARG A 218 16.80 13.62 18.91
N LYS A 219 15.63 13.27 19.47
CA LYS A 219 15.50 13.00 20.92
C LYS A 219 16.12 11.65 21.31
N ALA A 220 16.05 10.64 20.46
CA ALA A 220 16.65 9.33 20.71
C ALA A 220 18.19 9.38 20.69
N SER A 221 18.79 10.22 19.82
CA SER A 221 20.25 10.37 19.75
C SER A 221 20.85 11.19 20.90
N SER A 222 20.10 12.14 21.47
CA SER A 222 20.59 12.96 22.59
C SER A 222 20.64 12.22 23.94
N HIS A 223 20.00 11.06 24.08
CA HIS A 223 20.05 10.25 25.31
C HIS A 223 21.22 9.26 25.36
N LYS A 224 21.95 9.05 24.25
CA LYS A 224 23.13 8.14 24.22
C LYS A 224 24.45 8.77 24.64
N THR A 225 24.52 10.10 24.79
CA THR A 225 25.78 10.81 25.07
C THR A 225 26.05 11.17 26.57
N LYS A 226 25.24 10.63 27.50
CA LYS A 226 25.43 10.90 28.94
C LYS A 226 25.77 9.65 29.76
N ARG A 227 26.53 8.70 29.25
CA ARG A 227 27.20 7.69 30.08
C ARG A 227 28.71 7.95 30.04
N LYS A 228 29.25 8.62 31.06
CA LYS A 228 30.70 8.69 31.38
C LYS A 228 31.15 7.33 31.91
N PRO A 229 32.36 6.87 31.59
CA PRO A 229 32.97 5.68 32.19
C PRO A 229 33.51 6.04 33.57
N ARG A 230 33.37 5.13 34.51
CA ARG A 230 34.24 4.93 35.66
C ARG A 230 35.12 3.72 35.40
#